data_6e546bdbde2d9657177ff1bbdb27a2c2
#
_entry.id   6e546bdbde2d9657177ff1bbdb27a2c2
#
_cell.length_a   1.000
_cell.length_b   1.000
_cell.length_c   1.000
_cell.angle_alpha   90.00
_cell.angle_beta   90.00
_cell.angle_gamma   90.00
#
_symmetry.space_group_name_H-M   'P 1'
#
loop_
_entity.id
_entity.type
_entity.pdbx_description
1 polymer ?
#
loop_
_entity_poly.entity_id
_entity_poly.type
_entity_poly.pdbx_seq_one_letter_code
_entity_poly.pdbx_strand_id
1 'polypeptide(L)'
;MVYVYAIVYRDMEGFTVPVPLDEHRPAVFFRKDIADKVFDTLKTQYKTDLKMGVLRMVETPRKFWFNKLEMKHVKLDAETQRLYQRILDTGHIVSIPIAGTLR
;
A
#
# COMPACT_ATOMS: atom_id res chain seq x y z
N MET A 1 2.01 -11.82 27.17
CA MET A 1 2.72 -11.72 25.86
C MET A 1 2.04 -10.66 25.02
N VAL A 2 2.81 -9.85 24.35
CA VAL A 2 2.30 -8.79 23.51
C VAL A 2 2.31 -9.27 22.07
N TYR A 3 1.26 -8.94 21.34
CA TYR A 3 1.17 -9.25 19.91
C TYR A 3 1.16 -7.97 19.10
N VAL A 4 1.75 -8.03 17.91
CA VAL A 4 1.54 -7.04 16.88
C VAL A 4 0.82 -7.70 15.72
N TYR A 5 0.15 -6.89 14.92
CA TYR A 5 -0.65 -7.37 13.80
C TYR A 5 -0.08 -6.75 12.53
N ALA A 6 0.38 -7.58 11.64
CA ALA A 6 1.00 -7.14 10.40
C ALA A 6 0.10 -7.47 9.22
N ILE A 7 -0.06 -6.51 8.32
CA ILE A 7 -0.67 -6.77 7.03
C ILE A 7 0.45 -7.24 6.12
N VAL A 8 0.34 -8.48 5.65
CA VAL A 8 1.39 -9.12 4.86
C VAL A 8 0.82 -9.59 3.53
N TYR A 9 1.68 -9.84 2.59
CA TYR A 9 1.33 -10.46 1.32
C TYR A 9 2.46 -11.38 0.90
N ARG A 10 2.20 -12.22 -0.09
CA ARG A 10 3.21 -13.12 -0.62
C ARG A 10 3.83 -12.48 -1.86
N ASP A 11 5.13 -12.29 -1.85
CA ASP A 11 5.82 -11.69 -2.98
C ASP A 11 6.03 -12.71 -4.12
N MET A 12 6.67 -12.28 -5.19
CA MET A 12 6.87 -13.10 -6.38
C MET A 12 7.75 -14.32 -6.12
N GLU A 13 8.58 -14.27 -5.09
CA GLU A 13 9.47 -15.36 -4.73
C GLU A 13 8.84 -16.30 -3.70
N GLY A 14 7.63 -16.01 -3.26
CA GLY A 14 6.90 -16.84 -2.31
C GLY A 14 7.13 -16.51 -0.85
N PHE A 15 7.85 -15.42 -0.56
CA PHE A 15 8.05 -14.99 0.81
C PHE A 15 6.90 -14.14 1.30
N THR A 16 6.53 -14.32 2.57
CA THR A 16 5.54 -13.48 3.23
C THR A 16 6.24 -12.23 3.76
N VAL A 17 5.84 -11.08 3.26
CA VAL A 17 6.48 -9.80 3.61
C VAL A 17 5.42 -8.79 3.98
N PRO A 18 5.76 -7.81 4.84
CA PRO A 18 4.81 -6.76 5.21
C PRO A 18 4.46 -5.87 4.01
N VAL A 19 3.19 -5.44 3.96
CA VAL A 19 2.78 -4.45 2.97
C VAL A 19 3.44 -3.11 3.36
N PRO A 20 4.11 -2.44 2.42
CA PRO A 20 4.68 -1.13 2.73
C PRO A 20 3.59 -0.06 2.78
N LEU A 21 3.55 0.71 3.87
CA LEU A 21 2.68 1.88 3.95
C LEU A 21 3.31 3.09 3.28
N ASP A 22 4.62 3.21 3.43
CA ASP A 22 5.43 4.19 2.73
C ASP A 22 6.86 3.65 2.64
N GLU A 23 7.81 4.47 2.22
CA GLU A 23 9.20 4.01 2.00
C GLU A 23 9.86 3.43 3.25
N HIS A 24 9.40 3.83 4.43
CA HIS A 24 10.08 3.50 5.68
C HIS A 24 9.21 2.75 6.69
N ARG A 25 7.93 2.57 6.41
CA ARG A 25 7.02 1.99 7.39
C ARG A 25 6.30 0.76 6.86
N PRO A 26 6.53 -0.40 7.47
CA PRO A 26 5.70 -1.57 7.18
C PRO A 26 4.33 -1.44 7.86
N ALA A 27 3.36 -2.18 7.36
CA ALA A 27 2.01 -2.17 7.91
C ALA A 27 1.93 -3.06 9.16
N VAL A 28 2.44 -2.56 10.28
CA VAL A 28 2.46 -3.28 11.56
C VAL A 28 1.77 -2.43 12.61
N PHE A 29 0.85 -3.04 13.36
CA PHE A 29 0.01 -2.34 14.31
C PHE A 29 -0.08 -3.10 15.62
N PHE A 30 -0.27 -2.36 16.72
CA PHE A 30 -0.43 -2.98 18.04
C PHE A 30 -1.87 -3.46 18.29
N ARG A 31 -2.83 -3.02 17.49
CA ARG A 31 -4.23 -3.37 17.69
C ARG A 31 -4.78 -3.99 16.41
N LYS A 32 -5.49 -5.11 16.59
CA LYS A 32 -6.08 -5.84 15.47
C LYS A 32 -7.17 -5.02 14.77
N ASP A 33 -8.00 -4.31 15.53
CA ASP A 33 -9.07 -3.50 14.94
C ASP A 33 -8.52 -2.40 14.03
N ILE A 34 -7.39 -1.81 14.40
CA ILE A 34 -6.74 -0.81 13.56
C ILE A 34 -6.17 -1.47 12.31
N ALA A 35 -5.52 -2.63 12.47
CA ALA A 35 -5.00 -3.36 11.32
C ALA A 35 -6.11 -3.73 10.33
N ASP A 36 -7.26 -4.18 10.84
CA ASP A 36 -8.41 -4.52 10.00
C ASP A 36 -8.91 -3.31 9.21
N LYS A 37 -9.04 -2.16 9.86
CA LYS A 37 -9.50 -0.93 9.22
C LYS A 37 -8.52 -0.44 8.15
N VAL A 38 -7.23 -0.46 8.48
CA VAL A 38 -6.20 -0.03 7.53
C VAL A 38 -6.18 -0.98 6.34
N PHE A 39 -6.29 -2.27 6.57
CA PHE A 39 -6.30 -3.24 5.47
C PHE A 39 -7.49 -3.04 4.54
N ASP A 40 -8.68 -2.82 5.09
CA ASP A 40 -9.86 -2.53 4.27
C ASP A 40 -9.67 -1.26 3.45
N THR A 41 -9.11 -0.22 4.04
CA THR A 41 -8.81 1.02 3.33
C THR A 41 -7.80 0.79 2.22
N LEU A 42 -6.73 0.04 2.50
CA LEU A 42 -5.71 -0.27 1.49
C LEU A 42 -6.27 -1.08 0.34
N LYS A 43 -7.12 -2.08 0.64
CA LYS A 43 -7.74 -2.88 -0.42
C LYS A 43 -8.60 -2.02 -1.34
N THR A 44 -9.39 -1.14 -0.76
CA THR A 44 -10.21 -0.22 -1.55
C THR A 44 -9.35 0.71 -2.39
N GLN A 45 -8.30 1.26 -1.79
CA GLN A 45 -7.38 2.16 -2.48
C GLN A 45 -6.69 1.46 -3.65
N TYR A 46 -6.17 0.25 -3.42
CA TYR A 46 -5.49 -0.50 -4.47
C TYR A 46 -6.42 -0.87 -5.62
N LYS A 47 -7.64 -1.27 -5.31
CA LYS A 47 -8.64 -1.55 -6.36
C LYS A 47 -8.94 -0.31 -7.20
N THR A 48 -9.08 0.83 -6.55
CA THR A 48 -9.33 2.09 -7.24
C THR A 48 -8.13 2.48 -8.11
N ASP A 49 -6.93 2.38 -7.56
CA ASP A 49 -5.70 2.72 -8.28
C ASP A 49 -5.48 1.83 -9.49
N LEU A 50 -5.79 0.53 -9.36
CA LEU A 50 -5.68 -0.40 -10.48
C LEU A 50 -6.69 -0.08 -11.58
N LYS A 51 -7.88 0.37 -11.21
CA LYS A 51 -8.93 0.66 -12.16
C LYS A 51 -8.77 2.02 -12.83
N MET A 52 -8.44 3.05 -12.07
CA MET A 52 -8.46 4.44 -12.52
C MET A 52 -7.08 5.08 -12.63
N GLY A 53 -6.06 4.44 -12.08
CA GLY A 53 -4.75 5.06 -11.94
C GLY A 53 -4.68 5.97 -10.72
N VAL A 54 -3.51 6.52 -10.51
CA VAL A 54 -3.21 7.39 -9.36
C VAL A 54 -3.39 8.84 -9.77
N LEU A 55 -4.01 9.61 -8.91
CA LEU A 55 -4.18 11.04 -9.15
C LEU A 55 -2.84 11.74 -8.88
N ARG A 56 -2.31 12.39 -9.90
CA ARG A 56 -1.05 13.11 -9.81
C ARG A 56 -1.16 14.49 -10.40
N MET A 57 -0.34 15.38 -9.86
CA MET A 57 -0.20 16.71 -10.45
C MET A 57 0.75 16.64 -11.63
N VAL A 58 0.26 17.02 -12.78
CA VAL A 58 1.01 16.93 -14.04
C VAL A 58 1.15 18.33 -14.61
N GLU A 59 2.36 18.64 -15.06
CA GLU A 59 2.62 19.90 -15.74
C GLU A 59 2.22 19.78 -17.19
N THR A 60 1.26 20.62 -17.62
CA THR A 60 0.74 20.61 -18.97
C THR A 60 1.28 21.83 -19.72
N PRO A 61 1.95 21.66 -20.87
CA PRO A 61 2.44 22.79 -21.64
C PRO A 61 1.30 23.69 -22.11
N ARG A 62 1.52 24.99 -22.03
CA ARG A 62 0.59 25.98 -22.57
C ARG A 62 1.17 26.59 -23.82
N LYS A 63 0.28 27.18 -24.61
CA LYS A 63 0.64 27.83 -25.86
C LYS A 63 1.60 28.99 -25.70
N PHE A 64 1.71 29.59 -24.51
CA PHE A 64 2.48 30.80 -24.34
C PHE A 64 3.73 30.54 -23.47
N TRP A 65 3.81 31.18 -22.32
CA TRP A 65 5.08 31.32 -21.62
C TRP A 65 5.29 30.36 -20.49
N PHE A 66 4.25 29.70 -20.01
CA PHE A 66 4.33 28.90 -18.81
C PHE A 66 3.45 27.68 -18.91
N ASN A 67 3.76 26.70 -18.10
CA ASN A 67 3.02 25.45 -18.03
C ASN A 67 1.93 25.54 -16.97
N LYS A 68 0.87 24.80 -17.19
CA LYS A 68 -0.22 24.70 -16.24
C LYS A 68 -0.07 23.40 -15.45
N LEU A 69 -0.27 23.50 -14.13
CA LEU A 69 -0.31 22.31 -13.27
C LEU A 69 -1.76 21.82 -13.21
N GLU A 70 -1.95 20.54 -13.49
CA GLU A 70 -3.27 19.91 -13.48
C GLU A 70 -3.21 18.59 -12.74
N MET A 71 -4.30 18.26 -12.04
CA MET A 71 -4.46 16.94 -11.44
C MET A 71 -5.01 15.99 -12.49
N LYS A 72 -4.28 14.93 -12.77
CA LYS A 72 -4.69 13.92 -13.76
C LYS A 72 -4.53 12.52 -13.19
N HIS A 73 -5.40 11.63 -13.63
CA HIS A 73 -5.23 10.20 -13.36
C HIS A 73 -4.14 9.66 -14.25
N VAL A 74 -3.11 9.11 -13.61
CA VAL A 74 -1.97 8.52 -14.31
C VAL A 74 -2.00 7.02 -14.08
N LYS A 75 -1.97 6.25 -15.15
CA LYS A 75 -1.97 4.80 -15.07
C LYS A 75 -0.72 4.32 -14.35
N LEU A 76 -0.89 3.34 -13.46
CA LEU A 76 0.22 2.73 -12.75
C LEU A 76 1.13 1.99 -13.74
N ASP A 77 2.43 1.96 -13.45
CA ASP A 77 3.35 1.14 -14.23
C ASP A 77 3.09 -0.35 -13.99
N ALA A 78 3.65 -1.20 -14.84
CA ALA A 78 3.37 -2.63 -14.80
C ALA A 78 3.83 -3.28 -13.49
N GLU A 79 4.94 -2.83 -12.93
CA GLU A 79 5.44 -3.36 -11.65
C GLU A 79 4.51 -3.03 -10.50
N THR A 80 4.07 -1.78 -10.42
CA THR A 80 3.15 -1.34 -9.37
C THR A 80 1.80 -2.03 -9.51
N GLN A 81 1.31 -2.21 -10.73
CA GLN A 81 0.07 -2.95 -10.98
C GLN A 81 0.18 -4.39 -10.47
N ARG A 82 1.28 -5.05 -10.75
CA ARG A 82 1.51 -6.42 -10.27
C ARG A 82 1.60 -6.49 -8.76
N LEU A 83 2.28 -5.52 -8.15
CA LEU A 83 2.39 -5.45 -6.70
C LEU A 83 1.01 -5.28 -6.06
N TYR A 84 0.22 -4.34 -6.53
CA TYR A 84 -1.11 -4.09 -5.96
C TYR A 84 -2.03 -5.30 -6.14
N GLN A 85 -1.98 -5.91 -7.32
CA GLN A 85 -2.77 -7.11 -7.57
C GLN A 85 -2.34 -8.25 -6.66
N ARG A 86 -1.05 -8.40 -6.44
CA ARG A 86 -0.48 -9.41 -5.55
C ARG A 86 -0.96 -9.21 -4.12
N ILE A 87 -0.94 -7.97 -3.65
CA ILE A 87 -1.44 -7.64 -2.31
C ILE A 87 -2.93 -7.96 -2.19
N LEU A 88 -3.71 -7.64 -3.21
CA LEU A 88 -5.15 -7.96 -3.20
C LEU A 88 -5.41 -9.46 -3.19
N ASP A 89 -4.60 -10.23 -3.92
CA ASP A 89 -4.80 -11.67 -4.05
C ASP A 89 -4.30 -12.46 -2.84
N THR A 90 -3.20 -12.03 -2.23
CA THR A 90 -2.53 -12.80 -1.17
C THR A 90 -2.46 -12.08 0.16
N GLY A 91 -2.90 -10.83 0.23
CA GLY A 91 -2.83 -10.04 1.45
C GLY A 91 -3.69 -10.60 2.57
N HIS A 92 -3.15 -10.59 3.76
CA HIS A 92 -3.89 -11.00 4.96
C HIS A 92 -3.20 -10.43 6.19
N ILE A 93 -3.88 -10.53 7.33
CA ILE A 93 -3.34 -10.04 8.60
C ILE A 93 -2.84 -11.24 9.39
N VAL A 94 -1.63 -11.11 9.93
CA VAL A 94 -1.05 -12.12 10.82
C VAL A 94 -0.79 -11.49 12.18
N SER A 95 -0.92 -12.29 13.23
CA SER A 95 -0.53 -11.87 14.57
C SER A 95 0.86 -12.41 14.86
N ILE A 96 1.74 -11.55 15.33
CA ILE A 96 3.12 -11.87 15.60
C ILE A 96 3.36 -11.65 17.11
N PRO A 97 3.70 -12.70 17.86
CA PRO A 97 4.04 -12.49 19.27
C PRO A 97 5.39 -11.80 19.39
N ILE A 98 5.44 -10.81 20.25
CA ILE A 98 6.69 -10.16 20.59
C ILE A 98 7.18 -10.77 21.90
N ALA A 99 8.42 -11.20 21.92
CA ALA A 99 9.04 -11.70 23.14
C ALA A 99 8.88 -10.64 24.23
N GLY A 100 8.30 -11.03 25.35
CA GLY A 100 7.91 -10.11 26.39
C GLY A 100 9.05 -9.56 27.22
N THR A 101 10.24 -9.69 26.77
CA THR A 101 11.40 -9.19 27.48
C THR A 101 11.68 -7.76 27.13
N LEU A 102 10.89 -6.90 27.63
CA LEU A 102 11.18 -5.49 27.49
C LEU A 102 12.09 -5.06 28.61
N ARG A 103 13.16 -4.52 28.27
CA ARG A 103 14.13 -4.07 29.23
C ARG A 103 14.38 -2.61 29.06
#